data_6a72263e461bbb680336fe9296017389
#
_entry.id   6a72263e461bbb680336fe9296017389
#
_cell.length_a   1.000
_cell.length_b   1.000
_cell.length_c   1.000
_cell.angle_alpha   90.00
_cell.angle_beta   90.00
_cell.angle_gamma   90.00
#
_symmetry.space_group_name_H-M   'P 1'
#
loop_
_entity.id
_entity.type
_entity.pdbx_description
1 polymer ?
#
loop_
_entity_poly.entity_id
_entity_poly.type
_entity_poly.pdbx_seq_one_letter_code
_entity_poly.pdbx_strand_id
1 'polypeptide(L)'
;MSEIKIHSSDLLGEKYYKTIHKSGLTVCVLPKDMTTTYGVLSVNFGGNITEYEKDGKVKNIPEGCAHFLEHKLFDNPDGTNADDVFSALSAYSNAYTSNDRTAYLFSTTDNEEKCLEHLIYFVTHPYFTKATVNKEIGIIAQEIMGCIDDPYDRCYIGMLEGMYYNDPVKKEICGSVESISEITVDTLYTCCQDFYIPSNMVLCVSGRLSVDKVLEIVDRCIPDNIGDIPRINKFSEPKNVCKSYSEIKMPVGKPMFSIGVKDVDIPSNPIERYKRSETINILLNMMFSEAGDFYLDMLDRGLVSPGFDVGYSSNERTAYIMMSGESDDPEALLEQIKLKIADAVNGGLKTEDFEREKRCMYASYVSEFDMTEDIAFMLNSYAWEGIDLFSYPNIISSISFDDVCNIAQKVLKDEYFTLSVVRPFEKGE
;
A
#
# COMPACT_ATOMS: atom_id res chain seq x y z
N MET A 1 21.71 -22.28 -12.09
CA MET A 1 21.53 -20.84 -11.81
C MET A 1 20.27 -20.42 -12.54
N SER A 2 19.37 -19.73 -11.86
CA SER A 2 18.19 -19.15 -12.49
C SER A 2 18.62 -18.09 -13.51
N GLU A 3 17.87 -17.96 -14.60
CA GLU A 3 18.17 -16.96 -15.63
C GLU A 3 18.01 -15.54 -15.05
N ILE A 4 19.05 -14.71 -15.14
CA ILE A 4 18.99 -13.32 -14.74
C ILE A 4 18.53 -12.52 -15.95
N LYS A 5 17.36 -11.89 -15.84
CA LYS A 5 16.84 -10.93 -16.83
C LYS A 5 17.38 -9.54 -16.55
N ILE A 6 17.95 -8.92 -17.56
CA ILE A 6 18.44 -7.54 -17.48
C ILE A 6 17.39 -6.65 -18.14
N HIS A 7 16.91 -5.67 -17.40
CA HIS A 7 16.04 -4.63 -17.88
C HIS A 7 16.84 -3.34 -17.95
N SER A 8 16.70 -2.57 -19.00
CA SER A 8 17.47 -1.33 -19.21
C SER A 8 16.59 -0.22 -19.78
N SER A 9 16.90 1.01 -19.41
CA SER A 9 16.30 2.23 -19.94
C SER A 9 17.40 3.15 -20.45
N ASP A 10 17.50 3.29 -21.76
CA ASP A 10 18.45 4.24 -22.37
C ASP A 10 18.10 5.69 -22.00
N LEU A 11 16.81 5.96 -21.78
CA LEU A 11 16.30 7.27 -21.42
C LEU A 11 16.80 7.74 -20.04
N LEU A 12 16.82 6.80 -19.04
CA LEU A 12 17.27 7.08 -17.69
C LEU A 12 18.75 6.76 -17.50
N GLY A 13 19.38 6.03 -18.41
CA GLY A 13 20.72 5.48 -18.22
C GLY A 13 20.79 4.39 -17.14
N GLU A 14 19.64 3.78 -16.81
CA GLU A 14 19.51 2.86 -15.70
C GLU A 14 19.32 1.41 -16.17
N LYS A 15 19.67 0.47 -15.29
CA LYS A 15 19.41 -0.94 -15.51
C LYS A 15 19.13 -1.64 -14.17
N TYR A 16 18.19 -2.58 -14.17
CA TYR A 16 18.00 -3.49 -13.04
C TYR A 16 18.02 -4.95 -13.48
N TYR A 17 18.24 -5.81 -12.53
CA TYR A 17 18.34 -7.25 -12.69
C TYR A 17 17.18 -7.91 -11.95
N LYS A 18 16.47 -8.81 -12.65
CA LYS A 18 15.37 -9.59 -12.06
C LYS A 18 15.62 -11.07 -12.28
N THR A 19 15.47 -11.85 -11.23
CA THR A 19 15.55 -13.31 -11.33
C THR A 19 14.58 -13.96 -10.34
N ILE A 20 14.20 -15.20 -10.62
CA ILE A 20 13.52 -16.05 -9.65
C ILE A 20 14.59 -17.03 -9.16
N HIS A 21 14.95 -16.92 -7.88
CA HIS A 21 15.90 -17.81 -7.25
C HIS A 21 15.36 -19.27 -7.21
N LYS A 22 16.25 -20.28 -7.08
CA LYS A 22 15.87 -21.71 -7.01
C LYS A 22 14.86 -22.03 -5.89
N SER A 23 14.83 -21.22 -4.82
CA SER A 23 13.83 -21.30 -3.73
C SER A 23 12.46 -20.76 -4.10
N GLY A 24 12.31 -20.13 -5.26
CA GLY A 24 11.10 -19.42 -5.67
C GLY A 24 11.10 -17.92 -5.35
N LEU A 25 12.04 -17.42 -4.52
CA LEU A 25 12.14 -16.00 -4.20
C LEU A 25 12.37 -15.15 -5.46
N THR A 26 11.54 -14.15 -5.66
CA THR A 26 11.79 -13.12 -6.68
C THR A 26 12.81 -12.13 -6.15
N VAL A 27 13.90 -11.92 -6.89
CA VAL A 27 14.98 -10.98 -6.53
C VAL A 27 15.10 -9.92 -7.61
N CYS A 28 15.00 -8.64 -7.20
CA CYS A 28 15.21 -7.47 -8.05
C CYS A 28 16.36 -6.64 -7.48
N VAL A 29 17.34 -6.28 -8.31
CA VAL A 29 18.49 -5.46 -7.87
C VAL A 29 18.73 -4.34 -8.88
N LEU A 30 18.74 -3.10 -8.40
CA LEU A 30 19.18 -1.93 -9.17
C LEU A 30 20.43 -1.36 -8.49
N PRO A 31 21.63 -1.74 -8.97
CA PRO A 31 22.86 -1.20 -8.41
C PRO A 31 22.99 0.30 -8.68
N LYS A 32 23.30 1.08 -7.64
CA LYS A 32 23.52 2.54 -7.74
C LYS A 32 24.80 2.91 -7.01
N ASP A 33 25.58 3.79 -7.60
CA ASP A 33 26.75 4.41 -6.93
C ASP A 33 26.28 5.58 -6.06
N MET A 34 25.50 5.24 -5.03
CA MET A 34 24.97 6.16 -4.01
C MET A 34 25.50 5.78 -2.64
N THR A 35 25.53 6.72 -1.71
CA THR A 35 26.04 6.48 -0.34
C THR A 35 25.13 5.50 0.41
N THR A 36 23.82 5.56 0.18
CA THR A 36 22.83 4.72 0.87
C THR A 36 22.52 3.47 0.06
N THR A 37 22.43 2.34 0.75
CA THR A 37 21.86 1.09 0.22
C THR A 37 20.55 0.83 0.97
N TYR A 38 19.51 0.50 0.21
CA TYR A 38 18.17 0.19 0.71
C TYR A 38 17.76 -1.22 0.29
N GLY A 39 17.21 -1.99 1.23
CA GLY A 39 16.72 -3.34 0.97
C GLY A 39 15.31 -3.53 1.53
N VAL A 40 14.41 -4.12 0.72
CA VAL A 40 13.02 -4.45 1.09
C VAL A 40 12.77 -5.92 0.81
N LEU A 41 12.32 -6.65 1.82
CA LEU A 41 11.80 -8.02 1.69
C LEU A 41 10.32 -8.01 2.04
N SER A 42 9.46 -8.27 1.06
CA SER A 42 8.01 -8.25 1.23
C SER A 42 7.39 -9.63 1.02
N VAL A 43 6.29 -9.86 1.71
CA VAL A 43 5.50 -11.10 1.71
C VAL A 43 4.07 -10.77 1.29
N ASN A 44 3.47 -11.57 0.42
CA ASN A 44 2.06 -11.44 0.04
C ASN A 44 1.16 -11.99 1.18
N PHE A 45 1.17 -11.28 2.28
CA PHE A 45 0.36 -11.52 3.46
C PHE A 45 0.09 -10.17 4.14
N GLY A 46 -1.15 -9.71 4.12
CA GLY A 46 -1.57 -8.41 4.64
C GLY A 46 -2.86 -8.47 5.44
N GLY A 47 -3.31 -7.32 5.95
CA GLY A 47 -4.44 -7.21 6.87
C GLY A 47 -5.76 -7.72 6.32
N ASN A 48 -5.96 -7.73 5.00
CA ASN A 48 -7.17 -8.20 4.35
C ASN A 48 -7.25 -9.74 4.20
N ILE A 49 -6.21 -10.47 4.60
CA ILE A 49 -6.19 -11.93 4.50
C ILE A 49 -6.67 -12.53 5.82
N THR A 50 -7.96 -12.81 5.88
CA THR A 50 -8.62 -13.47 7.02
C THR A 50 -9.12 -14.88 6.70
N GLU A 51 -9.23 -15.21 5.38
CA GLU A 51 -9.62 -16.51 4.88
C GLU A 51 -8.80 -16.86 3.63
N TYR A 52 -8.29 -18.08 3.57
CA TYR A 52 -7.50 -18.58 2.43
C TYR A 52 -7.65 -20.10 2.28
N GLU A 53 -7.31 -20.61 1.10
CA GLU A 53 -7.28 -22.04 0.79
C GLU A 53 -5.83 -22.53 0.70
N LYS A 54 -5.51 -23.60 1.42
CA LYS A 54 -4.23 -24.31 1.40
C LYS A 54 -4.46 -25.81 1.47
N ASP A 55 -3.82 -26.59 0.62
CA ASP A 55 -3.94 -28.07 0.55
C ASP A 55 -5.40 -28.54 0.42
N GLY A 56 -6.22 -27.82 -0.36
CA GLY A 56 -7.64 -28.11 -0.55
C GLY A 56 -8.54 -27.86 0.69
N LYS A 57 -8.03 -27.13 1.67
CA LYS A 57 -8.77 -26.76 2.90
C LYS A 57 -8.86 -25.24 3.02
N VAL A 58 -10.05 -24.77 3.37
CA VAL A 58 -10.25 -23.37 3.78
C VAL A 58 -9.76 -23.21 5.20
N LYS A 59 -8.90 -22.23 5.42
CA LYS A 59 -8.39 -21.82 6.73
C LYS A 59 -8.87 -20.40 7.02
N ASN A 60 -9.25 -20.16 8.27
CA ASN A 60 -9.59 -18.83 8.79
C ASN A 60 -8.56 -18.44 9.83
N ILE A 61 -8.18 -17.16 9.83
CA ILE A 61 -7.28 -16.57 10.80
C ILE A 61 -7.92 -15.30 11.40
N PRO A 62 -7.63 -14.98 12.68
CA PRO A 62 -8.11 -13.75 13.28
C PRO A 62 -7.67 -12.50 12.49
N GLU A 63 -8.52 -11.47 12.48
CA GLU A 63 -8.15 -10.15 11.96
C GLU A 63 -6.94 -9.60 12.76
N GLY A 64 -6.04 -8.91 12.09
CA GLY A 64 -4.81 -8.40 12.69
C GLY A 64 -3.62 -9.36 12.68
N CYS A 65 -3.76 -10.63 12.23
CA CYS A 65 -2.67 -11.60 12.23
C CYS A 65 -1.43 -11.14 11.44
N ALA A 66 -1.60 -10.48 10.31
CA ALA A 66 -0.46 -10.01 9.49
C ALA A 66 0.34 -8.94 10.25
N HIS A 67 -0.33 -7.95 10.81
CA HIS A 67 0.26 -6.90 11.62
C HIS A 67 0.90 -7.46 12.92
N PHE A 68 0.21 -8.38 13.58
CA PHE A 68 0.77 -9.06 14.75
C PHE A 68 2.08 -9.81 14.42
N LEU A 69 2.13 -10.48 13.27
CA LEU A 69 3.34 -11.14 12.79
C LEU A 69 4.46 -10.15 12.48
N GLU A 70 4.13 -9.01 11.90
CA GLU A 70 5.11 -7.95 11.68
C GLU A 70 5.87 -7.62 12.96
N HIS A 71 5.16 -7.31 14.07
CA HIS A 71 5.75 -7.05 15.37
C HIS A 71 6.59 -8.22 15.88
N LYS A 72 6.05 -9.44 15.78
CA LYS A 72 6.65 -10.62 16.42
C LYS A 72 7.87 -11.18 15.73
N LEU A 73 8.08 -10.92 14.45
CA LEU A 73 9.26 -11.38 13.74
C LEU A 73 10.55 -10.70 14.20
N PHE A 74 10.46 -9.55 14.86
CA PHE A 74 11.61 -8.86 15.45
C PHE A 74 12.14 -9.52 16.73
N ASP A 75 11.40 -10.45 17.35
CA ASP A 75 11.85 -11.15 18.57
C ASP A 75 12.92 -12.21 18.25
N ASN A 76 14.04 -12.19 18.98
CA ASN A 76 15.08 -13.19 18.91
C ASN A 76 15.01 -14.21 20.07
N PRO A 77 15.49 -15.47 19.89
CA PRO A 77 15.51 -16.49 20.94
C PRO A 77 16.31 -16.11 22.20
N ASP A 78 17.29 -15.24 22.09
CA ASP A 78 18.13 -14.77 23.18
C ASP A 78 17.52 -13.59 23.96
N GLY A 79 16.34 -13.13 23.55
CA GLY A 79 15.61 -12.02 24.16
C GLY A 79 16.03 -10.64 23.65
N THR A 80 16.89 -10.57 22.63
CA THR A 80 17.20 -9.32 21.89
C THR A 80 16.15 -9.08 20.81
N ASN A 81 16.23 -7.91 20.18
CA ASN A 81 15.37 -7.54 19.05
C ASN A 81 16.20 -7.48 17.76
N ALA A 82 15.58 -7.77 16.61
CA ALA A 82 16.24 -7.66 15.31
C ALA A 82 16.78 -6.23 15.05
N ASP A 83 16.08 -5.20 15.52
CA ASP A 83 16.52 -3.80 15.42
C ASP A 83 17.83 -3.52 16.17
N ASP A 84 18.13 -4.26 17.26
CA ASP A 84 19.39 -4.12 18.00
C ASP A 84 20.59 -4.47 17.11
N VAL A 85 20.42 -5.46 16.22
CA VAL A 85 21.45 -5.87 15.27
C VAL A 85 21.65 -4.80 14.18
N PHE A 86 20.57 -4.27 13.61
CA PHE A 86 20.65 -3.19 12.64
C PHE A 86 21.31 -1.94 13.26
N SER A 87 20.91 -1.57 14.46
CA SER A 87 21.49 -0.45 15.20
C SER A 87 23.02 -0.65 15.44
N ALA A 88 23.44 -1.86 15.79
CA ALA A 88 24.85 -2.21 15.94
C ALA A 88 25.64 -2.14 14.63
N LEU A 89 24.98 -2.30 13.49
CA LEU A 89 25.53 -2.14 12.15
C LEU A 89 25.44 -0.70 11.63
N SER A 90 24.96 0.25 12.45
CA SER A 90 24.67 1.65 12.05
C SER A 90 23.66 1.75 10.91
N ALA A 91 22.68 0.86 10.90
CA ALA A 91 21.61 0.83 9.93
C ALA A 91 20.27 1.22 10.59
N TYR A 92 19.39 1.78 9.79
CA TYR A 92 17.97 1.95 10.11
C TYR A 92 17.19 0.74 9.61
N SER A 93 16.21 0.29 10.37
CA SER A 93 15.25 -0.75 9.98
C SER A 93 13.83 -0.32 10.27
N ASN A 94 12.90 -0.85 9.52
CA ASN A 94 11.47 -0.65 9.72
C ASN A 94 10.69 -1.81 9.11
N ALA A 95 9.39 -1.86 9.41
CA ALA A 95 8.44 -2.74 8.76
C ALA A 95 7.10 -2.05 8.60
N TYR A 96 6.25 -2.56 7.73
CA TYR A 96 4.87 -2.12 7.62
C TYR A 96 3.98 -3.25 7.11
N THR A 97 2.73 -3.23 7.56
CA THR A 97 1.66 -4.08 7.03
C THR A 97 0.64 -3.22 6.28
N SER A 98 0.39 -3.58 5.04
CA SER A 98 -0.68 -3.01 4.23
C SER A 98 -1.87 -3.99 4.15
N ASN A 99 -2.87 -3.63 3.36
CA ASN A 99 -4.03 -4.48 3.13
C ASN A 99 -3.68 -5.84 2.49
N ASP A 100 -2.64 -5.91 1.66
CA ASP A 100 -2.27 -7.09 0.88
C ASP A 100 -0.88 -7.64 1.18
N ARG A 101 -0.01 -6.89 1.86
CA ARG A 101 1.41 -7.24 2.07
C ARG A 101 1.93 -6.81 3.42
N THR A 102 2.94 -7.55 3.88
CA THR A 102 3.84 -7.10 4.94
C THR A 102 5.25 -6.96 4.36
N ALA A 103 5.95 -5.89 4.69
CA ALA A 103 7.30 -5.63 4.21
C ALA A 103 8.23 -5.27 5.36
N TYR A 104 9.47 -5.73 5.26
CA TYR A 104 10.58 -5.50 6.18
C TYR A 104 11.71 -4.85 5.39
N LEU A 105 12.38 -3.87 5.97
CA LEU A 105 13.33 -3.05 5.22
C LEU A 105 14.51 -2.61 6.08
N PHE A 106 15.58 -2.27 5.41
CA PHE A 106 16.70 -1.56 6.02
C PHE A 106 17.24 -0.47 5.09
N SER A 107 17.85 0.53 5.73
CA SER A 107 18.63 1.58 5.06
C SER A 107 20.00 1.68 5.76
N THR A 108 21.08 1.69 4.99
CA THR A 108 22.42 1.78 5.55
C THR A 108 23.39 2.51 4.63
N THR A 109 24.43 3.08 5.20
CA THR A 109 25.57 3.67 4.48
C THR A 109 26.84 2.81 4.58
N ASP A 110 26.80 1.74 5.37
CA ASP A 110 27.88 0.79 5.58
C ASP A 110 27.34 -0.57 6.01
N ASN A 111 28.13 -1.64 5.93
CA ASN A 111 27.76 -3.02 6.32
C ASN A 111 26.55 -3.60 5.54
N GLU A 112 26.34 -3.21 4.30
CA GLU A 112 25.20 -3.57 3.46
C GLU A 112 24.97 -5.09 3.39
N GLU A 113 26.05 -5.87 3.24
CA GLU A 113 25.99 -7.34 3.17
C GLU A 113 25.40 -7.92 4.45
N LYS A 114 25.88 -7.45 5.61
CA LYS A 114 25.41 -7.94 6.91
C LYS A 114 23.97 -7.52 7.19
N CYS A 115 23.58 -6.31 6.77
CA CYS A 115 22.19 -5.85 6.90
C CYS A 115 21.27 -6.71 6.04
N LEU A 116 21.65 -7.02 4.81
CA LEU A 116 20.87 -7.90 3.93
C LEU A 116 20.79 -9.33 4.48
N GLU A 117 21.90 -9.89 4.98
CA GLU A 117 21.91 -11.20 5.65
C GLU A 117 20.93 -11.22 6.84
N HIS A 118 20.98 -10.19 7.67
CA HIS A 118 20.14 -10.08 8.85
C HIS A 118 18.67 -9.90 8.49
N LEU A 119 18.34 -9.06 7.47
CA LEU A 119 16.98 -8.90 6.96
C LEU A 119 16.39 -10.26 6.56
N ILE A 120 17.09 -11.01 5.73
CA ILE A 120 16.63 -12.33 5.28
C ILE A 120 16.49 -13.29 6.47
N TYR A 121 17.47 -13.27 7.39
CA TYR A 121 17.50 -14.18 8.53
C TYR A 121 16.27 -13.98 9.44
N PHE A 122 16.01 -12.77 9.95
CA PHE A 122 14.95 -12.60 10.92
C PHE A 122 13.56 -12.80 10.31
N VAL A 123 13.34 -12.43 9.04
CA VAL A 123 12.06 -12.65 8.37
C VAL A 123 11.78 -14.14 8.12
N THR A 124 12.83 -14.96 7.94
CA THR A 124 12.68 -16.39 7.62
C THR A 124 12.88 -17.33 8.80
N HIS A 125 13.28 -16.83 9.98
CA HIS A 125 13.52 -17.63 11.18
C HIS A 125 12.66 -17.16 12.37
N PRO A 126 11.33 -17.35 12.27
CA PRO A 126 10.41 -16.87 13.29
C PRO A 126 10.64 -17.56 14.63
N TYR A 127 10.54 -16.79 15.72
CA TYR A 127 10.60 -17.31 17.09
C TYR A 127 9.48 -16.72 17.94
N PHE A 128 8.57 -17.55 18.41
CA PHE A 128 7.43 -17.14 19.22
C PHE A 128 7.30 -17.99 20.48
N THR A 129 7.01 -17.34 21.60
CA THR A 129 6.67 -18.00 22.85
C THR A 129 5.31 -17.50 23.35
N LYS A 130 4.63 -18.31 24.16
CA LYS A 130 3.38 -17.91 24.77
C LYS A 130 3.52 -16.61 25.59
N ALA A 131 4.66 -16.44 26.25
CA ALA A 131 4.92 -15.25 27.07
C ALA A 131 5.05 -13.98 26.22
N THR A 132 5.81 -14.06 25.09
CA THR A 132 6.03 -12.90 24.21
C THR A 132 4.76 -12.57 23.41
N VAL A 133 3.99 -13.58 22.96
CA VAL A 133 2.70 -13.36 22.30
C VAL A 133 1.70 -12.69 23.24
N ASN A 134 1.56 -13.17 24.49
CA ASN A 134 0.66 -12.54 25.45
C ASN A 134 1.06 -11.10 25.81
N LYS A 135 2.36 -10.79 25.83
CA LYS A 135 2.85 -9.42 26.02
C LYS A 135 2.46 -8.52 24.85
N GLU A 136 2.61 -9.04 23.64
CA GLU A 136 2.33 -8.29 22.40
C GLU A 136 0.84 -7.95 22.25
N ILE A 137 -0.06 -8.84 22.64
CA ILE A 137 -1.50 -8.53 22.66
C ILE A 137 -1.77 -7.22 23.42
N GLY A 138 -1.09 -7.00 24.56
CA GLY A 138 -1.24 -5.76 25.32
C GLY A 138 -0.68 -4.52 24.62
N ILE A 139 0.39 -4.66 23.85
CA ILE A 139 1.02 -3.57 23.09
C ILE A 139 0.15 -3.19 21.90
N ILE A 140 -0.25 -4.16 21.09
CA ILE A 140 -1.10 -3.92 19.92
C ILE A 140 -2.49 -3.44 20.33
N ALA A 141 -3.04 -3.92 21.49
CA ALA A 141 -4.29 -3.38 22.00
C ALA A 141 -4.23 -1.87 22.31
N GLN A 142 -3.09 -1.35 22.79
CA GLN A 142 -2.91 0.10 22.97
C GLN A 142 -2.81 0.84 21.63
N GLU A 143 -2.17 0.24 20.65
CA GLU A 143 -2.10 0.80 19.30
C GLU A 143 -3.48 0.87 18.64
N ILE A 144 -4.28 -0.21 18.72
CA ILE A 144 -5.67 -0.23 18.25
C ILE A 144 -6.49 0.87 18.91
N MET A 145 -6.34 1.08 20.23
CA MET A 145 -7.02 2.18 20.90
C MET A 145 -6.57 3.55 20.38
N GLY A 146 -5.27 3.69 20.03
CA GLY A 146 -4.76 4.88 19.36
C GLY A 146 -5.42 5.15 18.00
N CYS A 147 -5.58 4.12 17.16
CA CYS A 147 -6.30 4.22 15.89
C CYS A 147 -7.78 4.57 16.07
N ILE A 148 -8.44 3.97 17.09
CA ILE A 148 -9.84 4.30 17.41
C ILE A 148 -10.00 5.76 17.86
N ASP A 149 -9.01 6.32 18.54
CA ASP A 149 -8.99 7.70 19.02
C ASP A 149 -8.48 8.69 17.95
N ASP A 150 -7.95 8.22 16.82
CA ASP A 150 -7.51 9.08 15.71
C ASP A 150 -8.70 9.41 14.79
N PRO A 151 -9.08 10.70 14.67
CA PRO A 151 -10.22 11.09 13.85
C PRO A 151 -9.99 10.90 12.34
N TYR A 152 -8.73 10.93 11.85
CA TYR A 152 -8.44 10.65 10.44
C TYR A 152 -8.67 9.18 10.12
N ASP A 153 -8.16 8.27 10.97
CA ASP A 153 -8.37 6.84 10.82
C ASP A 153 -9.85 6.49 10.88
N ARG A 154 -10.59 7.07 11.85
CA ARG A 154 -12.04 6.86 11.97
C ARG A 154 -12.82 7.34 10.75
N CYS A 155 -12.41 8.48 10.17
CA CYS A 155 -13.01 9.00 8.95
C CYS A 155 -12.74 8.09 7.75
N TYR A 156 -11.50 7.62 7.61
CA TYR A 156 -11.07 6.70 6.56
C TYR A 156 -11.77 5.34 6.64
N ILE A 157 -11.77 4.70 7.82
CA ILE A 157 -12.47 3.41 8.01
C ILE A 157 -13.98 3.57 7.80
N GLY A 158 -14.59 4.64 8.30
CA GLY A 158 -16.01 4.94 8.05
C GLY A 158 -16.35 5.07 6.56
N MET A 159 -15.45 5.62 5.76
CA MET A 159 -15.56 5.67 4.30
C MET A 159 -15.50 4.25 3.69
N LEU A 160 -14.54 3.42 4.09
CA LEU A 160 -14.41 2.05 3.60
C LEU A 160 -15.62 1.18 4.00
N GLU A 161 -16.12 1.31 5.23
CA GLU A 161 -17.36 0.67 5.69
C GLU A 161 -18.58 1.13 4.89
N GLY A 162 -18.59 2.40 4.46
CA GLY A 162 -19.59 2.93 3.56
C GLY A 162 -19.52 2.33 2.16
N MET A 163 -18.32 2.07 1.64
CA MET A 163 -18.11 1.55 0.29
C MET A 163 -18.36 0.05 0.15
N TYR A 164 -17.83 -0.76 1.10
CA TYR A 164 -17.74 -2.21 0.93
C TYR A 164 -18.70 -2.97 1.82
N TYR A 165 -19.38 -3.99 1.24
CA TYR A 165 -20.28 -4.87 1.97
C TYR A 165 -19.54 -6.05 2.63
N ASN A 166 -18.67 -6.70 1.89
CA ASN A 166 -18.10 -7.99 2.26
C ASN A 166 -16.57 -8.00 2.32
N ASP A 167 -15.87 -7.16 1.54
CA ASP A 167 -14.42 -7.18 1.48
C ASP A 167 -13.79 -6.71 2.81
N PRO A 168 -12.80 -7.44 3.33
CA PRO A 168 -12.08 -7.07 4.55
C PRO A 168 -11.35 -5.72 4.50
N VAL A 169 -11.17 -5.11 3.33
CA VAL A 169 -10.53 -3.79 3.19
C VAL A 169 -11.16 -2.71 4.10
N LYS A 170 -12.42 -2.89 4.50
CA LYS A 170 -13.12 -2.01 5.44
C LYS A 170 -12.76 -2.21 6.91
N LYS A 171 -11.87 -3.15 7.21
CA LYS A 171 -11.42 -3.46 8.57
C LYS A 171 -10.09 -2.80 8.86
N GLU A 172 -9.84 -2.54 10.13
CA GLU A 172 -8.52 -2.11 10.60
C GLU A 172 -7.46 -3.18 10.30
N ILE A 173 -6.31 -2.75 9.79
CA ILE A 173 -5.18 -3.66 9.49
C ILE A 173 -4.66 -4.34 10.75
N CYS A 174 -4.64 -3.60 11.87
CA CYS A 174 -4.24 -4.12 13.18
C CYS A 174 -5.29 -5.03 13.83
N GLY A 175 -6.48 -5.17 13.23
CA GLY A 175 -7.60 -5.93 13.78
C GLY A 175 -8.34 -5.19 14.89
N SER A 176 -9.04 -5.94 15.74
CA SER A 176 -9.70 -5.45 16.96
C SER A 176 -9.07 -6.08 18.20
N VAL A 177 -9.29 -5.47 19.38
CA VAL A 177 -8.81 -6.03 20.67
C VAL A 177 -9.33 -7.46 20.87
N GLU A 178 -10.56 -7.73 20.43
CA GLU A 178 -11.18 -9.04 20.47
C GLU A 178 -10.46 -10.03 19.55
N SER A 179 -10.26 -9.66 18.28
CA SER A 179 -9.66 -10.55 17.27
C SER A 179 -8.20 -10.87 17.60
N ILE A 180 -7.40 -9.90 18.05
CA ILE A 180 -6.00 -10.15 18.40
C ILE A 180 -5.86 -11.01 19.67
N SER A 181 -6.86 -11.02 20.56
CA SER A 181 -6.88 -11.88 21.75
C SER A 181 -6.99 -13.37 21.42
N GLU A 182 -7.48 -13.71 20.23
CA GLU A 182 -7.58 -15.08 19.70
C GLU A 182 -6.29 -15.57 19.05
N ILE A 183 -5.32 -14.68 18.82
CA ILE A 183 -4.04 -15.02 18.18
C ILE A 183 -3.18 -15.83 19.16
N THR A 184 -2.73 -16.98 18.71
CA THR A 184 -1.90 -17.91 19.46
C THR A 184 -0.55 -18.12 18.81
N VAL A 185 0.39 -18.71 19.54
CA VAL A 185 1.69 -19.16 18.98
C VAL A 185 1.48 -20.07 17.77
N ASP A 186 0.53 -21.01 17.85
CA ASP A 186 0.23 -21.93 16.75
C ASP A 186 -0.35 -21.20 15.53
N THR A 187 -1.20 -20.18 15.75
CA THR A 187 -1.72 -19.33 14.68
C THR A 187 -0.57 -18.64 13.94
N LEU A 188 0.37 -18.02 14.66
CA LEU A 188 1.50 -17.31 14.06
C LEU A 188 2.43 -18.25 13.30
N TYR A 189 2.80 -19.41 13.87
CA TYR A 189 3.60 -20.40 13.13
C TYR A 189 2.86 -20.95 11.92
N THR A 190 1.54 -21.13 11.96
CA THR A 190 0.75 -21.54 10.80
C THR A 190 0.82 -20.49 9.70
N CYS A 191 0.66 -19.20 10.05
CA CYS A 191 0.80 -18.10 9.08
C CYS A 191 2.21 -18.05 8.47
N CYS A 192 3.26 -18.24 9.30
CA CYS A 192 4.63 -18.31 8.79
C CYS A 192 4.83 -19.48 7.81
N GLN A 193 4.35 -20.66 8.16
CA GLN A 193 4.46 -21.86 7.31
C GLN A 193 3.70 -21.72 5.98
N ASP A 194 2.57 -21.05 6.01
CA ASP A 194 1.70 -20.91 4.84
C ASP A 194 2.12 -19.74 3.93
N PHE A 195 2.53 -18.59 4.49
CA PHE A 195 2.77 -17.36 3.72
C PHE A 195 4.25 -16.94 3.62
N TYR A 196 5.07 -17.19 4.66
CA TYR A 196 6.48 -16.77 4.67
C TYR A 196 7.38 -17.81 3.99
N ILE A 197 6.99 -18.20 2.80
CA ILE A 197 7.73 -19.10 1.93
C ILE A 197 8.37 -18.30 0.79
N PRO A 198 9.60 -18.63 0.35
CA PRO A 198 10.32 -17.82 -0.64
C PRO A 198 9.54 -17.56 -1.93
N SER A 199 8.74 -18.53 -2.40
CA SER A 199 7.89 -18.35 -3.60
C SER A 199 6.78 -17.30 -3.43
N ASN A 200 6.45 -16.91 -2.19
CA ASN A 200 5.48 -15.89 -1.84
C ASN A 200 6.15 -14.61 -1.34
N MET A 201 7.42 -14.38 -1.71
CA MET A 201 8.23 -13.23 -1.28
C MET A 201 8.92 -12.54 -2.46
N VAL A 202 9.18 -11.24 -2.29
CA VAL A 202 9.96 -10.41 -3.21
C VAL A 202 11.03 -9.67 -2.42
N LEU A 203 12.28 -9.83 -2.84
CA LEU A 203 13.42 -9.06 -2.33
C LEU A 203 13.84 -8.03 -3.37
N CYS A 204 13.88 -6.76 -2.97
CA CYS A 204 14.36 -5.67 -3.78
C CYS A 204 15.52 -4.96 -3.08
N VAL A 205 16.60 -4.69 -3.82
CA VAL A 205 17.78 -3.99 -3.30
C VAL A 205 18.21 -2.91 -4.26
N SER A 206 18.41 -1.70 -3.76
CA SER A 206 19.02 -0.59 -4.51
C SER A 206 20.18 0.00 -3.71
N GLY A 207 21.29 0.31 -4.39
CA GLY A 207 22.51 0.86 -3.79
C GLY A 207 23.77 0.13 -4.24
N ARG A 208 24.79 0.07 -3.38
CA ARG A 208 26.14 -0.40 -3.78
C ARG A 208 26.30 -1.90 -3.94
N LEU A 209 25.32 -2.69 -3.53
CA LEU A 209 25.41 -4.15 -3.70
C LEU A 209 25.24 -4.54 -5.17
N SER A 210 26.17 -5.35 -5.68
CA SER A 210 26.05 -5.97 -7.01
C SER A 210 25.03 -7.11 -6.99
N VAL A 211 24.46 -7.43 -8.15
CA VAL A 211 23.53 -8.54 -8.30
C VAL A 211 24.15 -9.87 -7.86
N ASP A 212 25.42 -10.12 -8.20
CA ASP A 212 26.12 -11.36 -7.84
C ASP A 212 26.25 -11.48 -6.32
N LYS A 213 26.54 -10.36 -5.63
CA LYS A 213 26.67 -10.34 -4.17
C LYS A 213 25.30 -10.57 -3.48
N VAL A 214 24.25 -9.94 -3.97
CA VAL A 214 22.89 -10.17 -3.46
C VAL A 214 22.49 -11.63 -3.62
N LEU A 215 22.76 -12.24 -4.78
CA LEU A 215 22.45 -13.66 -5.02
C LEU A 215 23.30 -14.61 -4.18
N GLU A 216 24.58 -14.30 -3.94
CA GLU A 216 25.45 -15.05 -3.01
C GLU A 216 24.86 -15.08 -1.59
N ILE A 217 24.36 -13.92 -1.11
CA ILE A 217 23.73 -13.79 0.20
C ILE A 217 22.42 -14.58 0.23
N VAL A 218 21.58 -14.44 -0.79
CA VAL A 218 20.32 -15.19 -0.92
C VAL A 218 20.57 -16.70 -0.92
N ASP A 219 21.56 -17.19 -1.70
CA ASP A 219 21.92 -18.62 -1.75
C ASP A 219 22.29 -19.18 -0.37
N ARG A 220 22.90 -18.35 0.48
CA ARG A 220 23.37 -18.74 1.82
C ARG A 220 22.29 -18.65 2.89
N CYS A 221 21.41 -17.66 2.80
CA CYS A 221 20.52 -17.29 3.89
C CYS A 221 19.07 -17.73 3.71
N ILE A 222 18.61 -17.91 2.46
CA ILE A 222 17.23 -18.33 2.20
C ILE A 222 17.06 -19.83 2.46
N PRO A 223 16.06 -20.24 3.27
CA PRO A 223 15.75 -21.66 3.45
C PRO A 223 15.33 -22.33 2.13
N ASP A 224 15.74 -23.59 1.94
CA ASP A 224 15.26 -24.46 0.84
C ASP A 224 13.82 -24.95 1.11
N ASN A 225 12.90 -24.01 1.38
CA ASN A 225 11.49 -24.30 1.64
C ASN A 225 10.64 -23.89 0.44
N ILE A 226 10.42 -24.81 -0.49
CA ILE A 226 9.52 -24.61 -1.61
C ILE A 226 8.15 -25.09 -1.16
N GLY A 227 7.21 -24.16 -1.05
CA GLY A 227 5.81 -24.44 -0.70
C GLY A 227 4.84 -23.90 -1.75
N ASP A 228 3.63 -24.45 -1.76
CA ASP A 228 2.55 -23.90 -2.58
C ASP A 228 2.04 -22.60 -1.96
N ILE A 229 1.87 -21.59 -2.80
CA ILE A 229 1.31 -20.30 -2.38
C ILE A 229 -0.17 -20.49 -2.02
N PRO A 230 -0.64 -20.02 -0.86
CA PRO A 230 -2.05 -20.05 -0.52
C PRO A 230 -2.90 -19.29 -1.52
N ARG A 231 -4.08 -19.83 -1.81
CA ARG A 231 -5.06 -19.15 -2.65
C ARG A 231 -5.92 -18.23 -1.79
N ILE A 232 -5.82 -16.94 -2.02
CA ILE A 232 -6.64 -15.95 -1.33
C ILE A 232 -8.05 -15.94 -1.92
N ASN A 233 -9.06 -16.03 -1.07
CA ASN A 233 -10.45 -15.98 -1.49
C ASN A 233 -10.84 -14.56 -1.95
N LYS A 234 -11.62 -14.49 -3.02
CA LYS A 234 -12.22 -13.23 -3.50
C LYS A 234 -13.63 -13.11 -2.96
N PHE A 235 -13.94 -11.95 -2.43
CA PHE A 235 -15.27 -11.63 -1.95
C PHE A 235 -16.15 -11.11 -3.10
N SER A 236 -17.41 -11.50 -3.09
CA SER A 236 -18.40 -10.95 -4.04
C SER A 236 -18.89 -9.62 -3.49
N GLU A 237 -18.60 -8.54 -4.22
CA GLU A 237 -18.99 -7.19 -3.83
C GLU A 237 -20.10 -6.64 -4.74
N PRO A 238 -21.20 -6.08 -4.19
CA PRO A 238 -22.14 -5.27 -4.95
C PRO A 238 -21.45 -4.06 -5.58
N LYS A 239 -21.93 -3.61 -6.74
CA LYS A 239 -21.35 -2.45 -7.43
C LYS A 239 -21.59 -1.14 -6.68
N ASN A 240 -22.79 -0.94 -6.16
CA ASN A 240 -23.13 0.25 -5.36
C ASN A 240 -22.46 0.23 -3.99
N VAL A 241 -22.34 1.40 -3.38
CA VAL A 241 -21.86 1.56 -2.00
C VAL A 241 -22.85 1.00 -0.98
N CYS A 242 -22.36 0.55 0.16
CA CYS A 242 -23.15 0.02 1.27
C CYS A 242 -23.97 1.13 1.95
N LYS A 243 -23.34 2.29 2.18
CA LYS A 243 -23.96 3.49 2.74
C LYS A 243 -23.43 4.71 2.01
N SER A 244 -24.27 5.64 1.66
CA SER A 244 -23.86 6.90 1.04
C SER A 244 -23.36 7.95 2.04
N TYR A 245 -23.64 7.77 3.34
CA TYR A 245 -23.27 8.69 4.41
C TYR A 245 -23.07 7.96 5.73
N SER A 246 -22.06 8.39 6.49
CA SER A 246 -21.83 8.00 7.88
C SER A 246 -21.25 9.18 8.67
N GLU A 247 -21.59 9.26 9.95
CA GLU A 247 -21.14 10.35 10.84
C GLU A 247 -20.86 9.80 12.22
N ILE A 248 -19.77 10.29 12.84
CA ILE A 248 -19.47 10.09 14.25
C ILE A 248 -19.05 11.41 14.89
N LYS A 249 -19.17 11.52 16.21
CA LYS A 249 -18.68 12.68 16.97
C LYS A 249 -17.40 12.32 17.69
N MET A 250 -16.40 13.22 17.60
CA MET A 250 -15.11 13.08 18.29
C MET A 250 -14.62 14.45 18.79
N PRO A 251 -13.62 14.52 19.69
CA PRO A 251 -13.07 15.78 20.23
C PRO A 251 -12.17 16.47 19.19
N VAL A 252 -12.75 16.90 18.07
CA VAL A 252 -12.06 17.63 16.99
C VAL A 252 -12.45 19.11 17.02
N GLY A 253 -11.58 19.96 16.49
CA GLY A 253 -11.83 21.41 16.41
C GLY A 253 -12.68 21.83 15.22
N LYS A 254 -12.67 21.04 14.15
CA LYS A 254 -13.32 21.27 12.86
C LYS A 254 -13.83 19.94 12.31
N PRO A 255 -14.93 19.90 11.56
CA PRO A 255 -15.35 18.67 10.90
C PRO A 255 -14.29 18.14 9.94
N MET A 256 -14.07 16.84 9.98
CA MET A 256 -13.18 16.10 9.08
C MET A 256 -13.99 15.20 8.17
N PHE A 257 -13.51 14.96 6.97
CA PHE A 257 -14.24 14.16 6.00
C PHE A 257 -13.34 13.20 5.24
N SER A 258 -13.93 12.09 4.81
CA SER A 258 -13.40 11.22 3.75
C SER A 258 -14.54 10.92 2.78
N ILE A 259 -14.38 11.38 1.54
CA ILE A 259 -15.27 11.06 0.42
C ILE A 259 -14.66 9.91 -0.35
N GLY A 260 -15.38 8.80 -0.47
CA GLY A 260 -14.98 7.66 -1.26
C GLY A 260 -15.79 7.51 -2.53
N VAL A 261 -15.13 7.13 -3.63
CA VAL A 261 -15.81 6.74 -4.88
C VAL A 261 -15.35 5.33 -5.25
N LYS A 262 -16.24 4.36 -5.14
CA LYS A 262 -15.96 2.96 -5.42
C LYS A 262 -15.71 2.75 -6.92
N ASP A 263 -14.55 2.22 -7.30
CA ASP A 263 -14.32 1.75 -8.67
C ASP A 263 -14.70 0.26 -8.77
N VAL A 264 -15.58 -0.04 -9.69
CA VAL A 264 -16.22 -1.37 -9.83
C VAL A 264 -15.73 -2.15 -11.04
N ASP A 265 -14.90 -1.56 -11.88
CA ASP A 265 -14.41 -2.12 -13.14
C ASP A 265 -12.89 -2.32 -13.10
N ILE A 266 -12.40 -3.13 -12.16
CA ILE A 266 -10.96 -3.40 -11.96
C ILE A 266 -10.47 -4.36 -13.06
N PRO A 267 -9.52 -3.95 -13.93
CA PRO A 267 -8.96 -4.85 -14.93
C PRO A 267 -8.19 -6.01 -14.30
N SER A 268 -8.39 -7.22 -14.81
CA SER A 268 -7.63 -8.39 -14.37
C SER A 268 -6.19 -8.40 -14.90
N ASN A 269 -5.94 -7.74 -16.05
CA ASN A 269 -4.59 -7.59 -16.59
C ASN A 269 -3.83 -6.50 -15.79
N PRO A 270 -2.64 -6.78 -15.23
CA PRO A 270 -1.89 -5.83 -14.41
C PRO A 270 -1.52 -4.52 -15.16
N ILE A 271 -1.11 -4.62 -16.43
CA ILE A 271 -0.74 -3.44 -17.22
C ILE A 271 -1.95 -2.56 -17.48
N GLU A 272 -3.11 -3.16 -17.78
CA GLU A 272 -4.35 -2.41 -17.98
C GLU A 272 -4.84 -1.79 -16.66
N ARG A 273 -4.71 -2.51 -15.55
CA ARG A 273 -5.02 -1.99 -14.21
C ARG A 273 -4.12 -0.80 -13.87
N TYR A 274 -2.82 -0.94 -14.11
CA TYR A 274 -1.86 0.13 -13.87
C TYR A 274 -2.15 1.36 -14.78
N LYS A 275 -2.37 1.13 -16.09
CA LYS A 275 -2.78 2.20 -17.02
C LYS A 275 -4.08 2.90 -16.56
N ARG A 276 -5.05 2.12 -16.03
CA ARG A 276 -6.29 2.68 -15.48
C ARG A 276 -6.01 3.56 -14.26
N SER A 277 -5.14 3.12 -13.35
CA SER A 277 -4.75 3.90 -12.17
C SER A 277 -4.15 5.24 -12.59
N GLU A 278 -3.20 5.23 -13.51
CA GLU A 278 -2.57 6.46 -13.99
C GLU A 278 -3.54 7.37 -14.76
N THR A 279 -4.49 6.79 -15.50
CA THR A 279 -5.54 7.56 -16.18
C THR A 279 -6.45 8.29 -15.17
N ILE A 280 -6.79 7.61 -14.06
CA ILE A 280 -7.58 8.20 -12.96
C ILE A 280 -6.77 9.25 -12.23
N ASN A 281 -5.48 9.02 -11.94
CA ASN A 281 -4.60 10.00 -11.30
C ASN A 281 -4.48 11.29 -12.14
N ILE A 282 -4.33 11.18 -13.47
CA ILE A 282 -4.36 12.33 -14.37
C ILE A 282 -5.70 13.08 -14.22
N LEU A 283 -6.82 12.37 -14.28
CA LEU A 283 -8.15 12.97 -14.12
C LEU A 283 -8.29 13.73 -12.81
N LEU A 284 -7.89 13.12 -11.71
CA LEU A 284 -7.98 13.72 -10.36
C LEU A 284 -7.12 14.98 -10.25
N ASN A 285 -5.89 14.93 -10.74
CA ASN A 285 -4.99 16.09 -10.75
C ASN A 285 -5.53 17.23 -11.62
N MET A 286 -6.08 16.93 -12.80
CA MET A 286 -6.74 17.95 -13.64
C MET A 286 -7.92 18.63 -12.96
N MET A 287 -8.62 17.95 -12.07
CA MET A 287 -9.83 18.46 -11.41
C MET A 287 -9.54 19.12 -10.06
N PHE A 288 -8.60 18.57 -9.27
CA PHE A 288 -8.51 18.81 -7.84
C PHE A 288 -7.10 19.18 -7.34
N SER A 289 -6.11 19.37 -8.24
CA SER A 289 -4.77 19.77 -7.80
C SER A 289 -4.80 21.09 -7.02
N GLU A 290 -3.90 21.25 -6.05
CA GLU A 290 -3.81 22.44 -5.18
C GLU A 290 -3.55 23.74 -5.97
N ALA A 291 -2.93 23.64 -7.15
CA ALA A 291 -2.72 24.79 -8.04
C ALA A 291 -3.95 25.12 -8.91
N GLY A 292 -5.01 24.31 -8.83
CA GLY A 292 -6.20 24.44 -9.67
C GLY A 292 -7.23 25.43 -9.11
N ASP A 293 -8.01 26.03 -10.02
CA ASP A 293 -9.05 27.00 -9.66
C ASP A 293 -10.08 26.42 -8.67
N PHE A 294 -10.39 25.12 -8.77
CA PHE A 294 -11.34 24.47 -7.87
C PHE A 294 -10.82 24.48 -6.43
N TYR A 295 -9.59 24.04 -6.20
CA TYR A 295 -9.00 24.00 -4.86
C TYR A 295 -8.93 25.41 -4.26
N LEU A 296 -8.46 26.39 -5.03
CA LEU A 296 -8.34 27.76 -4.56
C LEU A 296 -9.71 28.40 -4.21
N ASP A 297 -10.77 28.15 -4.99
CA ASP A 297 -12.12 28.61 -4.68
C ASP A 297 -12.67 27.91 -3.41
N MET A 298 -12.46 26.60 -3.27
CA MET A 298 -12.91 25.86 -2.08
C MET A 298 -12.16 26.30 -0.82
N LEU A 299 -10.87 26.60 -0.94
CA LEU A 299 -10.05 27.11 0.15
C LEU A 299 -10.54 28.50 0.62
N ASP A 300 -10.79 29.43 -0.32
CA ASP A 300 -11.31 30.78 -0.03
C ASP A 300 -12.68 30.74 0.67
N ARG A 301 -13.50 29.75 0.31
CA ARG A 301 -14.83 29.53 0.90
C ARG A 301 -14.82 28.75 2.21
N GLY A 302 -13.65 28.28 2.68
CA GLY A 302 -13.52 27.46 3.88
C GLY A 302 -14.04 26.02 3.74
N LEU A 303 -14.34 25.58 2.50
CA LEU A 303 -14.83 24.23 2.22
C LEU A 303 -13.71 23.18 2.18
N VAL A 304 -12.46 23.60 1.99
CA VAL A 304 -11.27 22.78 2.22
C VAL A 304 -10.28 23.54 3.10
N SER A 305 -9.36 22.80 3.72
CA SER A 305 -8.22 23.33 4.46
C SER A 305 -6.93 22.91 3.76
N PRO A 306 -5.77 23.51 4.03
CA PRO A 306 -4.48 22.96 3.68
C PRO A 306 -4.38 21.51 4.19
N GLY A 307 -3.96 20.59 3.33
CA GLY A 307 -4.01 19.16 3.62
C GLY A 307 -5.21 18.42 3.02
N PHE A 308 -6.02 19.09 2.17
CA PHE A 308 -6.96 18.40 1.30
C PHE A 308 -6.19 17.47 0.37
N ASP A 309 -6.44 16.19 0.48
CA ASP A 309 -5.77 15.14 -0.30
C ASP A 309 -6.74 14.41 -1.21
N VAL A 310 -6.26 14.04 -2.39
CA VAL A 310 -7.03 13.31 -3.39
C VAL A 310 -6.16 12.23 -4.01
N GLY A 311 -6.59 10.98 -3.91
CA GLY A 311 -5.84 9.86 -4.43
C GLY A 311 -6.71 8.73 -4.95
N TYR A 312 -6.08 7.82 -5.69
CA TYR A 312 -6.69 6.58 -6.16
C TYR A 312 -5.89 5.38 -5.65
N SER A 313 -6.58 4.47 -5.00
CA SER A 313 -6.02 3.20 -4.53
C SER A 313 -6.61 2.05 -5.33
N SER A 314 -5.78 1.13 -5.79
CA SER A 314 -6.26 -0.05 -6.50
C SER A 314 -5.32 -1.26 -6.34
N ASN A 315 -5.93 -2.43 -6.21
CA ASN A 315 -5.28 -3.72 -6.28
C ASN A 315 -6.15 -4.70 -7.09
N GLU A 316 -5.88 -6.00 -7.04
CA GLU A 316 -6.65 -7.00 -7.79
C GLU A 316 -8.11 -7.18 -7.30
N ARG A 317 -8.45 -6.70 -6.11
CA ARG A 317 -9.74 -6.94 -5.45
C ARG A 317 -10.53 -5.68 -5.23
N THR A 318 -9.88 -4.60 -4.84
CA THR A 318 -10.52 -3.35 -4.43
C THR A 318 -9.90 -2.17 -5.15
N ALA A 319 -10.74 -1.20 -5.51
CA ALA A 319 -10.27 0.07 -6.07
C ALA A 319 -11.24 1.19 -5.71
N TYR A 320 -10.70 2.35 -5.37
CA TYR A 320 -11.49 3.53 -5.00
C TYR A 320 -10.68 4.82 -5.13
N ILE A 321 -11.40 5.89 -5.38
CA ILE A 321 -10.91 7.25 -5.19
C ILE A 321 -11.21 7.65 -3.74
N MET A 322 -10.27 8.32 -3.10
CA MET A 322 -10.44 8.95 -1.80
C MET A 322 -10.15 10.44 -1.91
N MET A 323 -10.95 11.25 -1.26
CA MET A 323 -10.72 12.67 -1.04
C MET A 323 -10.90 12.94 0.44
N SER A 324 -9.92 13.50 1.12
CA SER A 324 -9.96 13.67 2.59
C SER A 324 -9.40 15.00 3.04
N GLY A 325 -9.76 15.40 4.24
CA GLY A 325 -9.31 16.65 4.87
C GLY A 325 -10.28 17.20 5.89
N GLU A 326 -10.14 18.50 6.16
CA GLU A 326 -11.03 19.27 7.03
C GLU A 326 -11.89 20.23 6.22
N SER A 327 -13.17 20.40 6.62
CA SER A 327 -14.12 21.30 5.97
C SER A 327 -15.04 21.95 7.00
N ASP A 328 -15.41 23.20 6.79
CA ASP A 328 -16.48 23.83 7.58
C ASP A 328 -17.86 23.21 7.30
N ASP A 329 -18.04 22.66 6.07
CA ASP A 329 -19.28 22.02 5.63
C ASP A 329 -18.94 20.91 4.60
N PRO A 330 -18.68 19.66 5.08
CA PRO A 330 -18.35 18.53 4.22
C PRO A 330 -19.42 18.18 3.18
N GLU A 331 -20.70 18.38 3.50
CA GLU A 331 -21.82 18.12 2.60
C GLU A 331 -21.85 19.14 1.46
N ALA A 332 -21.65 20.43 1.78
CA ALA A 332 -21.55 21.46 0.76
C ALA A 332 -20.32 21.24 -0.15
N LEU A 333 -19.20 20.76 0.41
CA LEU A 333 -18.02 20.39 -0.37
C LEU A 333 -18.35 19.24 -1.33
N LEU A 334 -19.01 18.17 -0.87
CA LEU A 334 -19.41 17.05 -1.73
C LEU A 334 -20.26 17.53 -2.92
N GLU A 335 -21.20 18.45 -2.70
CA GLU A 335 -22.00 19.03 -3.78
C GLU A 335 -21.13 19.82 -4.78
N GLN A 336 -20.11 20.57 -4.33
CA GLN A 336 -19.19 21.26 -5.23
C GLN A 336 -18.32 20.30 -6.01
N ILE A 337 -17.85 19.22 -5.39
CA ILE A 337 -17.12 18.12 -6.05
C ILE A 337 -18.00 17.50 -7.16
N LYS A 338 -19.26 17.19 -6.87
CA LYS A 338 -20.21 16.66 -7.86
C LYS A 338 -20.46 17.62 -9.02
N LEU A 339 -20.56 18.93 -8.76
CA LEU A 339 -20.66 19.94 -9.81
C LEU A 339 -19.41 19.98 -10.69
N LYS A 340 -18.21 19.92 -10.09
CA LYS A 340 -16.94 19.85 -10.82
C LYS A 340 -16.85 18.60 -11.68
N ILE A 341 -17.30 17.46 -11.15
CA ILE A 341 -17.37 16.19 -11.88
C ILE A 341 -18.35 16.31 -13.07
N ALA A 342 -19.52 16.89 -12.85
CA ALA A 342 -20.51 17.09 -13.92
C ALA A 342 -19.96 17.98 -15.04
N ASP A 343 -19.21 19.03 -14.71
CA ASP A 343 -18.50 19.86 -15.69
C ASP A 343 -17.49 19.01 -16.48
N ALA A 344 -16.62 18.26 -15.79
CA ALA A 344 -15.61 17.40 -16.42
C ALA A 344 -16.24 16.36 -17.38
N VAL A 345 -17.33 15.70 -16.96
CA VAL A 345 -18.05 14.72 -17.75
C VAL A 345 -18.70 15.34 -18.99
N ASN A 346 -19.14 16.61 -18.92
CA ASN A 346 -19.77 17.35 -20.01
C ASN A 346 -18.78 18.14 -20.90
N GLY A 347 -17.49 17.86 -20.82
CA GLY A 347 -16.47 18.44 -21.70
C GLY A 347 -15.72 19.63 -21.13
N GLY A 348 -15.79 19.86 -19.80
CA GLY A 348 -15.06 20.90 -19.10
C GLY A 348 -13.56 20.63 -18.91
N LEU A 349 -13.09 19.41 -19.22
CA LEU A 349 -11.66 19.08 -19.19
C LEU A 349 -10.91 19.74 -20.36
N LYS A 350 -9.66 20.18 -20.11
CA LYS A 350 -8.85 20.87 -21.12
C LYS A 350 -7.63 20.01 -21.50
N THR A 351 -7.36 19.93 -22.80
CA THR A 351 -6.18 19.21 -23.32
C THR A 351 -4.85 19.78 -22.78
N GLU A 352 -4.78 21.08 -22.53
CA GLU A 352 -3.57 21.74 -21.98
C GLU A 352 -3.26 21.26 -20.57
N ASP A 353 -4.28 21.08 -19.73
CA ASP A 353 -4.13 20.52 -18.37
C ASP A 353 -3.69 19.06 -18.43
N PHE A 354 -4.29 18.26 -19.31
CA PHE A 354 -3.89 16.87 -19.55
C PHE A 354 -2.41 16.76 -19.94
N GLU A 355 -1.95 17.56 -20.89
CA GLU A 355 -0.55 17.54 -21.32
C GLU A 355 0.40 18.03 -20.21
N ARG A 356 -0.04 18.96 -19.38
CA ARG A 356 0.73 19.40 -18.21
C ARG A 356 0.86 18.27 -17.20
N GLU A 357 -0.24 17.61 -16.83
CA GLU A 357 -0.22 16.52 -15.84
C GLU A 357 0.63 15.34 -16.29
N LYS A 358 0.56 14.95 -17.55
CA LYS A 358 1.47 13.91 -18.09
C LYS A 358 2.94 14.27 -17.93
N ARG A 359 3.31 15.54 -18.16
CA ARG A 359 4.70 16.00 -17.96
C ARG A 359 5.09 15.96 -16.48
N CYS A 360 4.18 16.36 -15.58
CA CYS A 360 4.41 16.30 -14.13
C CYS A 360 4.64 14.87 -13.67
N MET A 361 3.78 13.94 -14.06
CA MET A 361 3.91 12.52 -13.71
C MET A 361 5.21 11.90 -14.23
N TYR A 362 5.58 12.26 -15.45
CA TYR A 362 6.84 11.84 -16.03
C TYR A 362 8.05 12.39 -15.25
N ALA A 363 8.02 13.67 -14.88
CA ALA A 363 9.07 14.29 -14.07
C ALA A 363 9.17 13.65 -12.68
N SER A 364 8.03 13.37 -12.02
CA SER A 364 8.01 12.64 -10.75
C SER A 364 8.64 11.24 -10.87
N TYR A 365 8.25 10.47 -11.89
CA TYR A 365 8.86 9.16 -12.14
C TYR A 365 10.39 9.24 -12.33
N VAL A 366 10.89 10.24 -13.02
CA VAL A 366 12.35 10.41 -13.20
C VAL A 366 13.03 10.74 -11.89
N SER A 367 12.41 11.57 -11.03
CA SER A 367 12.98 11.94 -9.73
C SER A 367 13.05 10.79 -8.72
N GLU A 368 12.20 9.76 -8.85
CA GLU A 368 12.26 8.56 -8.01
C GLU A 368 13.62 7.81 -8.12
N PHE A 369 14.33 8.00 -9.23
CA PHE A 369 15.66 7.38 -9.39
C PHE A 369 16.79 8.12 -8.68
N ASP A 370 16.50 9.22 -8.01
CA ASP A 370 17.47 10.00 -7.23
C ASP A 370 17.66 9.45 -5.80
N MET A 371 16.78 8.52 -5.34
CA MET A 371 16.87 7.93 -4.01
C MET A 371 16.79 6.40 -4.07
N THR A 372 17.69 5.72 -3.35
CA THR A 372 17.71 4.24 -3.31
C THR A 372 16.47 3.66 -2.65
N GLU A 373 15.87 4.39 -1.72
CA GLU A 373 14.62 4.04 -1.07
C GLU A 373 13.46 3.97 -2.08
N ASP A 374 13.24 5.05 -2.83
CA ASP A 374 12.18 5.15 -3.82
C ASP A 374 12.33 4.08 -4.91
N ILE A 375 13.57 3.86 -5.37
CA ILE A 375 13.89 2.78 -6.31
C ILE A 375 13.51 1.42 -5.74
N ALA A 376 13.86 1.12 -4.49
CA ALA A 376 13.57 -0.17 -3.88
C ALA A 376 12.05 -0.40 -3.72
N PHE A 377 11.30 0.63 -3.32
CA PHE A 377 9.84 0.57 -3.26
C PHE A 377 9.19 0.42 -4.62
N MET A 378 9.63 1.17 -5.63
CA MET A 378 9.16 0.98 -7.00
C MET A 378 9.43 -0.45 -7.49
N LEU A 379 10.67 -0.95 -7.37
CA LEU A 379 11.01 -2.32 -7.75
C LEU A 379 10.09 -3.34 -7.07
N ASN A 380 9.81 -3.15 -5.77
CA ASN A 380 8.93 -4.03 -5.01
C ASN A 380 7.50 -3.99 -5.54
N SER A 381 6.92 -2.81 -5.71
CA SER A 381 5.57 -2.63 -6.24
C SER A 381 5.42 -3.24 -7.65
N TYR A 382 6.32 -2.91 -8.57
CA TYR A 382 6.28 -3.41 -9.95
C TYR A 382 6.55 -4.91 -10.05
N ALA A 383 7.39 -5.46 -9.15
CA ALA A 383 7.66 -6.90 -9.12
C ALA A 383 6.41 -7.71 -8.76
N TRP A 384 5.60 -7.23 -7.80
CA TRP A 384 4.33 -7.84 -7.40
C TRP A 384 3.26 -7.77 -8.49
N GLU A 385 3.20 -6.66 -9.21
CA GLU A 385 2.29 -6.50 -10.34
C GLU A 385 2.75 -7.28 -11.59
N GLY A 386 3.98 -7.82 -11.58
CA GLY A 386 4.55 -8.48 -12.76
C GLY A 386 4.85 -7.54 -13.93
N ILE A 387 4.97 -6.25 -13.65
CA ILE A 387 5.24 -5.19 -14.63
C ILE A 387 6.73 -4.86 -14.64
N ASP A 388 7.26 -4.49 -15.80
CA ASP A 388 8.62 -3.95 -15.91
C ASP A 388 8.65 -2.49 -15.44
N LEU A 389 9.53 -2.17 -14.49
CA LEU A 389 9.71 -0.83 -13.96
C LEU A 389 9.91 0.23 -15.08
N PHE A 390 10.68 -0.10 -16.10
CA PHE A 390 10.94 0.82 -17.22
C PHE A 390 9.82 0.91 -18.26
N SER A 391 8.69 0.22 -18.05
CA SER A 391 7.52 0.34 -18.91
C SER A 391 6.67 1.59 -18.63
N TYR A 392 6.88 2.27 -17.50
CA TYR A 392 6.10 3.44 -17.08
C TYR A 392 6.00 4.54 -18.14
N PRO A 393 7.11 5.02 -18.77
CA PRO A 393 7.02 6.04 -19.80
C PRO A 393 6.13 5.65 -20.99
N ASN A 394 6.16 4.37 -21.38
CA ASN A 394 5.31 3.85 -22.46
C ASN A 394 3.84 3.78 -22.04
N ILE A 395 3.56 3.39 -20.79
CA ILE A 395 2.20 3.37 -20.25
C ILE A 395 1.62 4.78 -20.25
N ILE A 396 2.31 5.76 -19.65
CA ILE A 396 1.86 7.15 -19.60
C ILE A 396 1.71 7.74 -21.01
N SER A 397 2.65 7.49 -21.91
CA SER A 397 2.55 7.98 -23.29
C SER A 397 1.34 7.41 -24.03
N SER A 398 0.92 6.18 -23.71
CA SER A 398 -0.22 5.50 -24.31
C SER A 398 -1.58 6.00 -23.84
N ILE A 399 -1.64 6.81 -22.77
CA ILE A 399 -2.88 7.40 -22.27
C ILE A 399 -3.23 8.60 -23.14
N SER A 400 -4.42 8.59 -23.72
CA SER A 400 -4.96 9.68 -24.51
C SER A 400 -5.89 10.58 -23.68
N PHE A 401 -6.16 11.80 -24.17
CA PHE A 401 -7.14 12.68 -23.56
C PHE A 401 -8.55 12.05 -23.56
N ASP A 402 -8.89 11.33 -24.63
CA ASP A 402 -10.14 10.60 -24.72
C ASP A 402 -10.25 9.49 -23.67
N ASP A 403 -9.15 8.81 -23.31
CA ASP A 403 -9.13 7.83 -22.22
C ASP A 403 -9.54 8.49 -20.89
N VAL A 404 -9.01 9.69 -20.60
CA VAL A 404 -9.33 10.46 -19.39
C VAL A 404 -10.80 10.91 -19.39
N CYS A 405 -11.32 11.42 -20.52
CA CYS A 405 -12.72 11.78 -20.64
C CYS A 405 -13.67 10.56 -20.46
N ASN A 406 -13.28 9.43 -21.05
CA ASN A 406 -14.07 8.19 -20.95
C ASN A 406 -14.07 7.60 -19.53
N ILE A 407 -12.95 7.67 -18.80
CA ILE A 407 -12.87 7.15 -17.44
C ILE A 407 -13.69 7.99 -16.48
N ALA A 408 -13.75 9.32 -16.64
CA ALA A 408 -14.58 10.20 -15.85
C ALA A 408 -16.05 9.78 -15.86
N GLN A 409 -16.58 9.44 -17.04
CA GLN A 409 -17.96 8.97 -17.22
C GLN A 409 -18.25 7.60 -16.59
N LYS A 410 -17.23 6.75 -16.44
CA LYS A 410 -17.39 5.38 -15.93
C LYS A 410 -17.30 5.31 -14.42
N VAL A 411 -16.37 6.03 -13.82
CA VAL A 411 -16.01 5.91 -12.39
C VAL A 411 -16.81 6.90 -11.54
N LEU A 412 -17.04 8.11 -12.01
CA LEU A 412 -17.62 9.19 -11.23
C LEU A 412 -19.14 9.22 -11.29
N LYS A 413 -19.81 8.13 -10.81
CA LYS A 413 -21.27 8.03 -10.75
C LYS A 413 -21.79 8.18 -9.34
N ASP A 414 -22.92 8.86 -9.16
CA ASP A 414 -23.50 9.15 -7.84
C ASP A 414 -23.71 7.91 -6.96
N GLU A 415 -24.06 6.77 -7.55
CA GLU A 415 -24.27 5.50 -6.85
C GLU A 415 -23.02 4.87 -6.24
N TYR A 416 -21.83 5.40 -6.58
CA TYR A 416 -20.50 4.93 -6.10
C TYR A 416 -19.93 5.81 -5.00
N PHE A 417 -20.60 6.91 -4.66
CA PHE A 417 -20.13 7.85 -3.64
C PHE A 417 -20.56 7.46 -2.23
N THR A 418 -19.64 7.63 -1.30
CA THR A 418 -19.89 7.64 0.14
C THR A 418 -19.19 8.82 0.78
N LEU A 419 -19.78 9.37 1.82
CA LEU A 419 -19.20 10.44 2.65
C LEU A 419 -19.15 9.97 4.10
N SER A 420 -17.96 9.93 4.68
CA SER A 420 -17.74 9.73 6.11
C SER A 420 -17.33 11.04 6.75
N VAL A 421 -17.93 11.37 7.89
CA VAL A 421 -17.69 12.64 8.59
C VAL A 421 -17.39 12.37 10.07
N VAL A 422 -16.35 13.02 10.57
CA VAL A 422 -16.08 13.16 12.00
C VAL A 422 -16.43 14.60 12.41
N ARG A 423 -17.38 14.76 13.35
CA ARG A 423 -17.80 16.09 13.80
C ARG A 423 -17.35 16.39 15.23
N PRO A 424 -17.12 17.66 15.56
CA PRO A 424 -16.92 18.08 16.94
C PRO A 424 -18.19 17.80 17.77
N PHE A 425 -18.00 17.60 19.07
CA PHE A 425 -19.12 17.61 20.02
C PHE A 425 -19.83 18.98 20.02
N GLU A 426 -21.14 18.99 20.21
CA GLU A 426 -21.87 20.23 20.38
C GLU A 426 -21.50 20.92 21.71
N LYS A 427 -21.54 22.25 21.75
CA LYS A 427 -21.25 23.00 22.98
C LYS A 427 -22.23 22.58 24.09
N GLY A 428 -21.74 21.78 25.04
CA GLY A 428 -22.48 21.29 26.19
C GLY A 428 -22.71 19.78 26.24
N GLU A 429 -22.24 19.03 25.24
CA GLU A 429 -22.11 17.57 25.28
C GLU A 429 -20.67 17.17 25.85
#